data_4078bc907fdf314a661194609b30cd81
#
_entry.id   4078bc907fdf314a661194609b30cd81
#
_cell.length_a   1.000
_cell.length_b   1.000
_cell.length_c   1.000
_cell.angle_alpha   90.00
_cell.angle_beta   90.00
_cell.angle_gamma   90.00
#
_symmetry.space_group_name_H-M   'P 1'
#
loop_
_entity.id
_entity.type
_entity.pdbx_description
1 polymer ?
#
loop_
_entity_poly.entity_id
_entity_poly.type
_entity_poly.pdbx_seq_one_letter_code
_entity_poly.pdbx_strand_id
1 'polypeptide(L)'
;EIEMARLLCLKAAWMMDQGDPRAAAPWISKIKVVAPLTALKVVDEAVQMHGAGGISQDTPLAAYWMNLRTLRLADGPDAVHRRQVARAELRKHTQEKI
;
A
#
# COMPACT_ATOMS: atom_id res chain seq x y z
N GLU A 1 10.78 -7.47 -0.14
CA GLU A 1 9.48 -6.79 -0.33
C GLU A 1 9.14 -5.84 0.82
N ILE A 2 9.43 -6.24 2.06
CA ILE A 2 9.23 -5.36 3.23
C ILE A 2 10.08 -4.10 3.10
N GLU A 3 11.35 -4.23 2.74
CA GLU A 3 12.24 -3.08 2.56
C GLU A 3 11.81 -2.21 1.39
N MET A 4 11.34 -2.80 0.30
CA MET A 4 10.79 -2.05 -0.84
C MET A 4 9.58 -1.21 -0.42
N ALA A 5 8.66 -1.80 0.34
CA ALA A 5 7.48 -1.09 0.84
C ALA A 5 7.88 0.03 1.81
N ARG A 6 8.86 -0.23 2.69
CA ARG A 6 9.38 0.77 3.63
C ARG A 6 9.97 1.96 2.89
N LEU A 7 10.82 1.72 1.90
CA LEU A 7 11.44 2.78 1.10
C LEU A 7 10.40 3.61 0.36
N LEU A 8 9.37 2.96 -0.16
CA LEU A 8 8.28 3.67 -0.83
C LEU A 8 7.51 4.56 0.14
N CYS A 9 7.23 4.08 1.36
CA CYS A 9 6.60 4.88 2.40
C CYS A 9 7.46 6.08 2.80
N LEU A 10 8.76 5.88 2.95
CA LEU A 10 9.70 6.97 3.26
C LEU A 10 9.76 7.99 2.15
N LYS A 11 9.72 7.55 0.89
CA LYS A 11 9.66 8.46 -0.26
C LYS A 11 8.38 9.30 -0.24
N ALA A 12 7.24 8.69 0.04
CA ALA A 12 5.98 9.40 0.15
C ALA A 12 6.01 10.45 1.27
N ALA A 13 6.55 10.09 2.42
CA ALA A 13 6.71 11.00 3.55
C ALA A 13 7.64 12.19 3.18
N TRP A 14 8.75 11.90 2.53
CA TRP A 14 9.68 12.93 2.06
C TRP A 14 8.99 13.87 1.07
N MET A 15 8.21 13.34 0.14
CA MET A 15 7.45 14.16 -0.82
C MET A 15 6.44 15.08 -0.11
N MET A 16 5.80 14.58 0.95
CA MET A 16 4.91 15.41 1.77
C MET A 16 5.66 16.56 2.43
N ASP A 17 6.85 16.29 2.93
CA ASP A 17 7.68 17.29 3.61
C ASP A 17 8.17 18.42 2.67
N GLN A 18 8.14 18.19 1.35
CA GLN A 18 8.49 19.22 0.37
C GLN A 18 7.42 20.32 0.24
N GLY A 19 6.24 20.13 0.83
CA GLY A 19 5.21 21.17 0.87
C GLY A 19 4.35 21.29 -0.38
N ASP A 20 4.46 20.38 -1.34
CA ASP A 20 3.62 20.35 -2.54
C ASP A 20 2.71 19.10 -2.51
N PRO A 21 1.42 19.26 -2.09
CA PRO A 21 0.49 18.14 -2.02
C PRO A 21 0.24 17.45 -3.36
N ARG A 22 0.30 18.18 -4.47
CA ARG A 22 0.08 17.61 -5.81
C ARG A 22 1.22 16.67 -6.20
N ALA A 23 2.45 17.04 -5.90
CA ALA A 23 3.61 16.20 -6.16
C ALA A 23 3.62 14.96 -5.26
N ALA A 24 3.13 15.07 -4.03
CA ALA A 24 3.07 13.97 -3.08
C ALA A 24 1.93 12.97 -3.36
N ALA A 25 0.81 13.43 -3.93
CA ALA A 25 -0.40 12.61 -4.08
C ALA A 25 -0.19 11.28 -4.81
N PRO A 26 0.56 11.20 -5.94
CA PRO A 26 0.81 9.91 -6.58
C PRO A 26 1.59 8.93 -5.70
N TRP A 27 2.50 9.44 -4.88
CA TRP A 27 3.30 8.61 -3.96
C TRP A 27 2.45 8.05 -2.82
N ILE A 28 1.52 8.86 -2.30
CA ILE A 28 0.55 8.42 -1.29
C ILE A 28 -0.34 7.31 -1.87
N SER A 29 -0.81 7.47 -3.11
CA SER A 29 -1.61 6.44 -3.78
C SER A 29 -0.82 5.15 -3.98
N LYS A 30 0.46 5.24 -4.32
CA LYS A 30 1.34 4.07 -4.46
C LYS A 30 1.48 3.30 -3.16
N ILE A 31 1.74 3.97 -2.03
CA ILE A 31 1.90 3.29 -0.75
C ILE A 31 0.58 2.69 -0.26
N LYS A 32 -0.54 3.31 -0.57
CA LYS A 32 -1.87 2.79 -0.19
C LYS A 32 -2.18 1.46 -0.88
N VAL A 33 -1.62 1.23 -2.06
CA VAL A 33 -1.71 -0.06 -2.75
C VAL A 33 -0.64 -1.04 -2.24
N VAL A 34 0.61 -0.61 -2.19
CA VAL A 34 1.76 -1.51 -1.96
C VAL A 34 1.85 -1.94 -0.50
N ALA A 35 1.71 -1.02 0.46
CA ALA A 35 1.96 -1.34 1.87
C ALA A 35 0.97 -2.36 2.44
N PRO A 36 -0.37 -2.19 2.28
CA PRO A 36 -1.31 -3.20 2.78
C PRO A 36 -1.17 -4.54 2.08
N LEU A 37 -0.90 -4.55 0.78
CA LEU A 37 -0.74 -5.77 0.00
C LEU A 37 0.49 -6.56 0.46
N THR A 38 1.62 -5.89 0.66
CA THR A 38 2.84 -6.51 1.18
C THR A 38 2.63 -7.06 2.59
N ALA A 39 2.00 -6.27 3.47
CA ALA A 39 1.71 -6.69 4.84
C ALA A 39 0.78 -7.89 4.89
N LEU A 40 -0.26 -7.92 4.06
CA LEU A 40 -1.16 -9.08 3.94
C LEU A 40 -0.41 -10.33 3.51
N LYS A 41 0.47 -10.22 2.53
CA LYS A 41 1.28 -11.33 2.04
C LYS A 41 2.15 -11.91 3.15
N VAL A 42 2.80 -11.06 3.94
CA VAL A 42 3.64 -11.48 5.07
C VAL A 42 2.79 -12.16 6.14
N VAL A 43 1.66 -11.59 6.51
CA VAL A 43 0.75 -12.17 7.53
C VAL A 43 0.18 -13.50 7.05
N ASP A 44 -0.20 -13.60 5.78
CA ASP A 44 -0.71 -14.83 5.20
C ASP A 44 0.32 -15.97 5.29
N GLU A 45 1.57 -15.67 4.95
CA GLU A 45 2.67 -16.64 5.11
C GLU A 45 2.88 -17.03 6.57
N ALA A 46 2.77 -16.09 7.49
CA ALA A 46 2.89 -16.38 8.92
C ALA A 46 1.75 -17.30 9.40
N VAL A 47 0.53 -17.09 8.92
CA VAL A 47 -0.62 -17.98 9.20
C VAL A 47 -0.31 -19.39 8.68
N GLN A 48 0.21 -19.49 7.46
CA GLN A 48 0.57 -20.77 6.86
C GLN A 48 1.60 -21.53 7.69
N MET A 49 2.60 -20.82 8.19
CA MET A 49 3.66 -21.42 9.03
C MET A 49 3.15 -21.88 10.39
N HIS A 50 2.11 -21.22 10.94
CA HIS A 50 1.50 -21.60 12.20
C HIS A 50 0.44 -22.72 12.04
N GLY A 51 0.01 -23.01 10.82
CA GLY A 51 -1.06 -23.97 10.57
C GLY A 51 -2.39 -23.48 11.14
N ALA A 52 -3.20 -24.42 11.64
CA ALA A 52 -4.52 -24.09 12.21
C ALA A 52 -4.45 -23.06 13.35
N GLY A 53 -3.37 -23.06 14.12
CA GLY A 53 -3.15 -22.07 15.19
C GLY A 53 -3.10 -20.63 14.65
N GLY A 54 -2.66 -20.44 13.40
CA GLY A 54 -2.57 -19.13 12.77
C GLY A 54 -3.92 -18.46 12.53
N ILE A 55 -4.97 -19.23 12.33
CA ILE A 55 -6.34 -18.73 12.14
C ILE A 55 -7.17 -18.78 13.43
N SER A 56 -6.60 -19.28 14.51
CA SER A 56 -7.24 -19.32 15.81
C SER A 56 -7.08 -18.00 16.57
N GLN A 57 -7.77 -17.87 17.70
CA GLN A 57 -7.62 -16.71 18.59
C GLN A 57 -6.35 -16.79 19.47
N ASP A 58 -5.60 -17.89 19.40
CA ASP A 58 -4.37 -18.08 20.19
C ASP A 58 -3.21 -17.21 19.68
N THR A 59 -3.29 -16.74 18.42
CA THR A 59 -2.34 -15.79 17.84
C THR A 59 -3.10 -14.57 17.34
N PRO A 60 -2.43 -13.40 17.22
CA PRO A 60 -3.08 -12.20 16.68
C PRO A 60 -3.15 -12.17 15.15
N LEU A 61 -2.66 -13.20 14.46
CA LEU A 61 -2.46 -13.20 13.01
C LEU A 61 -3.76 -13.05 12.22
N ALA A 62 -4.82 -13.75 12.64
CA ALA A 62 -6.12 -13.65 11.95
C ALA A 62 -6.71 -12.24 12.06
N ALA A 63 -6.58 -11.59 13.22
CA ALA A 63 -7.00 -10.20 13.41
C ALA A 63 -6.16 -9.23 12.57
N TYR A 64 -4.87 -9.43 12.50
CA TYR A 64 -3.98 -8.63 11.64
C TYR A 64 -4.39 -8.76 10.17
N TRP A 65 -4.65 -9.98 9.72
CA TRP A 65 -5.08 -10.23 8.35
C TRP A 65 -6.36 -9.45 8.04
N MET A 66 -7.36 -9.54 8.91
CA MET A 66 -8.64 -8.86 8.70
C MET A 66 -8.48 -7.34 8.66
N ASN A 67 -7.71 -6.77 9.60
CA ASN A 67 -7.46 -5.34 9.66
C ASN A 67 -6.70 -4.84 8.43
N LEU A 68 -5.69 -5.57 7.99
CA LEU A 68 -4.92 -5.23 6.80
C LEU A 68 -5.77 -5.35 5.52
N ARG A 69 -6.63 -6.37 5.47
CA ARG A 69 -7.54 -6.53 4.34
C ARG A 69 -8.51 -5.35 4.21
N THR A 70 -8.95 -4.83 5.35
CA THR A 70 -9.80 -3.64 5.41
C THR A 70 -9.11 -2.42 4.81
N LEU A 71 -7.81 -2.27 4.97
CA LEU A 71 -7.05 -1.15 4.42
C LEU A 71 -7.04 -1.11 2.89
N ARG A 72 -7.29 -2.24 2.24
CA ARG A 72 -7.41 -2.28 0.78
C ARG A 72 -8.77 -1.79 0.28
N LEU A 73 -9.70 -1.56 1.18
CA LEU A 73 -11.05 -1.07 0.88
C LEU A 73 -11.28 0.33 1.42
N ALA A 74 -10.72 0.64 2.60
CA ALA A 74 -10.92 1.90 3.31
C ALA A 74 -10.28 3.08 2.55
N ASP A 75 -10.94 4.22 2.58
CA ASP A 75 -10.45 5.48 1.96
C ASP A 75 -10.12 5.33 0.48
N GLY A 76 -10.83 4.47 -0.20
CA GLY A 76 -10.66 4.12 -1.60
C GLY A 76 -10.06 2.72 -1.76
N PRO A 77 -10.69 1.86 -2.57
CA PRO A 77 -10.12 0.55 -2.88
C PRO A 77 -8.89 0.67 -3.77
N ASP A 78 -8.13 -0.43 -3.87
CA ASP A 78 -6.89 -0.49 -4.65
C ASP A 78 -7.04 0.07 -6.07
N ALA A 79 -8.16 -0.23 -6.73
CA ALA A 79 -8.43 0.21 -8.10
C ALA A 79 -8.47 1.75 -8.21
N VAL A 80 -9.03 2.43 -7.21
CA VAL A 80 -9.08 3.90 -7.19
C VAL A 80 -7.66 4.48 -7.08
N HIS A 81 -6.84 3.95 -6.20
CA HIS A 81 -5.46 4.42 -6.03
C HIS A 81 -4.58 4.09 -7.23
N ARG A 82 -4.76 2.91 -7.84
CA ARG A 82 -4.07 2.54 -9.09
C ARG A 82 -4.44 3.48 -10.23
N ARG A 83 -5.72 3.86 -10.31
CA ARG A 83 -6.18 4.85 -11.30
C ARG A 83 -5.48 6.19 -11.11
N GLN A 84 -5.36 6.66 -9.86
CA GLN A 84 -4.67 7.91 -9.55
C GLN A 84 -3.20 7.87 -9.97
N VAL A 85 -2.50 6.76 -9.72
CA VAL A 85 -1.12 6.55 -10.13
C VAL A 85 -1.01 6.57 -11.66
N ALA A 86 -1.88 5.84 -12.33
CA ALA A 86 -1.89 5.76 -13.80
C ALA A 86 -2.12 7.14 -14.43
N ARG A 87 -3.07 7.89 -13.90
CA ARG A 87 -3.36 9.25 -14.39
C ARG A 87 -2.19 10.19 -14.22
N ALA A 88 -1.52 10.15 -13.08
CA ALA A 88 -0.35 10.98 -12.82
C ALA A 88 0.79 10.65 -13.79
N GLU A 89 1.02 9.38 -14.05
CA GLU A 89 2.06 8.93 -14.99
C GLU A 89 1.74 9.33 -16.42
N LEU A 90 0.50 9.13 -16.85
CA LEU A 90 0.07 9.52 -18.20
C LEU A 90 0.20 11.02 -18.45
N ARG A 91 -0.08 11.85 -17.44
CA ARG A 91 0.07 13.31 -17.56
C ARG A 91 1.52 13.71 -17.86
N LYS A 92 2.49 13.03 -17.24
CA LYS A 92 3.91 13.31 -17.51
C LYS A 92 4.22 13.12 -18.99
N HIS A 93 3.79 12.00 -19.56
CA HIS A 93 4.05 11.67 -20.96
C HIS A 93 3.28 12.58 -21.93
N THR A 94 2.09 13.01 -21.55
CA THR A 94 1.32 13.97 -22.37
C THR A 94 1.98 15.34 -22.39
N GLN A 95 2.51 15.80 -21.27
CA GLN A 95 3.22 17.07 -21.17
C GLN A 95 4.53 17.07 -21.94
N GLU A 96 5.24 15.94 -21.96
CA GLU A 96 6.50 15.80 -22.70
C GLU A 96 6.33 15.89 -24.22
N LYS A 97 5.13 15.64 -24.74
CA LYS A 97 4.83 15.71 -26.18
C LYS A 97 4.56 17.12 -26.69
N ILE A 98 4.43 18.07 -25.79
CA ILE A 98 4.19 19.47 -26.12
C ILE A 98 5.49 20.25 -26.06
#